data_a2602c3b288660774670d83db0a990ac
#
_entry.id   a2602c3b288660774670d83db0a990ac
#
_cell.length_a   1.000
_cell.length_b   1.000
_cell.length_c   1.000
_cell.angle_alpha   90.00
_cell.angle_beta   90.00
_cell.angle_gamma   90.00
#
_symmetry.space_group_name_H-M   'P 1'
#
loop_
_entity.id
_entity.type
_entity.pdbx_description
1 polymer ?
#
loop_
_entity_poly.entity_id
_entity_poly.type
_entity_poly.pdbx_seq_one_letter_code
_entity_poly.pdbx_strand_id
1 'polypeptide(L)'
;MPAVAGLGHVGIYTHDLFKMRDFYSRVMGLEITDGETEDRGIVFMSSNPEEEHHEFVLMKGRDVPEGSKMVQQISFYVNTLSELKQFHAVFKNEEVRIERTASHGNAFGMYALDPEGNTIEVYYRTGFPVPQPCADPVNLEDAEESLLDQARSRIPA
;
A
#
# COMPACT_ATOMS: atom_id res chain seq x y z
N MET A 1 32.22 0.98 -7.34
CA MET A 1 31.67 -0.03 -6.40
C MET A 1 30.36 -0.55 -6.99
N PRO A 2 30.06 -1.85 -6.87
CA PRO A 2 28.76 -2.35 -7.33
C PRO A 2 27.65 -1.70 -6.50
N ALA A 3 26.46 -1.48 -7.11
CA ALA A 3 25.28 -0.93 -6.47
C ALA A 3 24.05 -1.75 -6.87
N VAL A 4 23.03 -1.82 -5.98
CA VAL A 4 21.76 -2.43 -6.32
C VAL A 4 21.01 -1.54 -7.31
N ALA A 5 20.25 -2.16 -8.24
CA ALA A 5 19.47 -1.43 -9.23
C ALA A 5 18.13 -0.92 -8.65
N GLY A 6 17.56 -1.65 -7.68
CA GLY A 6 16.28 -1.30 -7.06
C GLY A 6 15.83 -2.37 -6.07
N LEU A 7 14.64 -2.15 -5.49
CA LEU A 7 13.93 -3.15 -4.70
C LEU A 7 13.15 -4.05 -5.67
N GLY A 8 13.42 -5.35 -5.65
CA GLY A 8 12.71 -6.32 -6.48
C GLY A 8 11.36 -6.71 -5.84
N HIS A 9 11.41 -7.30 -4.65
CA HIS A 9 10.21 -7.74 -3.94
C HIS A 9 10.39 -7.64 -2.43
N VAL A 10 9.28 -7.71 -1.69
CA VAL A 10 9.25 -7.81 -0.23
C VAL A 10 8.46 -9.05 0.19
N GLY A 11 8.99 -9.78 1.17
CA GLY A 11 8.28 -10.90 1.79
C GLY A 11 8.03 -10.64 3.28
N ILE A 12 6.85 -11.02 3.75
CA ILE A 12 6.49 -10.94 5.17
C ILE A 12 5.99 -12.28 5.70
N TYR A 13 6.30 -12.54 6.97
CA TYR A 13 5.72 -13.67 7.69
C TYR A 13 4.33 -13.33 8.21
N THR A 14 3.42 -14.32 8.16
CA THR A 14 2.02 -14.20 8.57
C THR A 14 1.66 -15.24 9.62
N HIS A 15 0.71 -14.92 10.52
CA HIS A 15 0.05 -15.87 11.40
C HIS A 15 -1.01 -16.66 10.63
N ASP A 16 -1.87 -15.95 9.88
CA ASP A 16 -2.95 -16.51 9.07
C ASP A 16 -2.72 -16.20 7.58
N LEU A 17 -2.05 -17.13 6.90
CA LEU A 17 -1.71 -16.99 5.49
C LEU A 17 -2.94 -16.79 4.60
N PHE A 18 -4.06 -17.48 4.87
CA PHE A 18 -5.25 -17.42 4.03
C PHE A 18 -6.00 -16.09 4.19
N LYS A 19 -6.10 -15.58 5.42
CA LYS A 19 -6.69 -14.28 5.70
C LYS A 19 -5.89 -13.16 5.03
N MET A 20 -4.56 -13.23 5.11
CA MET A 20 -3.68 -12.25 4.48
C MET A 20 -3.72 -12.35 2.95
N ARG A 21 -3.70 -13.56 2.40
CA ARG A 21 -3.87 -13.81 0.96
C ARG A 21 -5.19 -13.21 0.44
N ASP A 22 -6.31 -13.48 1.11
CA ASP A 22 -7.63 -12.91 0.73
C ASP A 22 -7.58 -11.39 0.71
N PHE A 23 -7.03 -10.78 1.75
CA PHE A 23 -6.92 -9.33 1.83
C PHE A 23 -6.09 -8.76 0.67
N TYR A 24 -4.88 -9.27 0.45
CA TYR A 24 -4.01 -8.72 -0.58
C TYR A 24 -4.49 -9.04 -2.01
N SER A 25 -5.21 -10.14 -2.24
CA SER A 25 -5.79 -10.41 -3.55
C SER A 25 -7.12 -9.68 -3.79
N ARG A 26 -8.08 -9.80 -2.88
CA ARG A 26 -9.44 -9.28 -3.08
C ARG A 26 -9.55 -7.79 -2.80
N VAL A 27 -8.91 -7.30 -1.73
CA VAL A 27 -9.03 -5.90 -1.29
C VAL A 27 -7.96 -5.03 -1.95
N MET A 28 -6.71 -5.52 -2.01
CA MET A 28 -5.58 -4.78 -2.60
C MET A 28 -5.44 -4.99 -4.11
N GLY A 29 -6.07 -6.04 -4.68
CA GLY A 29 -6.07 -6.32 -6.11
C GLY A 29 -4.78 -6.96 -6.64
N LEU A 30 -3.94 -7.54 -5.79
CA LEU A 30 -2.75 -8.27 -6.24
C LEU A 30 -3.17 -9.66 -6.78
N GLU A 31 -2.61 -10.05 -7.92
CA GLU A 31 -2.82 -11.37 -8.50
C GLU A 31 -1.89 -12.40 -7.85
N ILE A 32 -2.44 -13.58 -7.55
CA ILE A 32 -1.66 -14.72 -7.05
C ILE A 32 -0.97 -15.37 -8.25
N THR A 33 0.34 -15.42 -8.22
CA THR A 33 1.16 -15.95 -9.32
C THR A 33 1.68 -17.36 -9.05
N ASP A 34 1.90 -17.73 -7.78
CA ASP A 34 2.32 -19.09 -7.39
C ASP A 34 2.08 -19.31 -5.88
N GLY A 35 2.20 -20.57 -5.43
CA GLY A 35 2.25 -20.95 -4.02
C GLY A 35 0.91 -21.16 -3.34
N GLU A 36 -0.19 -21.26 -4.05
CA GLU A 36 -1.56 -21.33 -3.52
C GLU A 36 -1.90 -22.60 -2.70
N THR A 37 -1.00 -23.56 -2.62
CA THR A 37 -1.26 -24.83 -1.91
C THR A 37 -1.01 -24.72 -0.42
N GLU A 38 -1.90 -25.29 0.41
CA GLU A 38 -1.78 -25.35 1.87
C GLU A 38 -0.43 -25.93 2.33
N ASP A 39 0.14 -26.85 1.58
CA ASP A 39 1.38 -27.56 1.92
C ASP A 39 2.63 -26.70 1.82
N ARG A 40 2.63 -25.66 0.98
CA ARG A 40 3.81 -24.81 0.77
C ARG A 40 3.98 -23.72 1.83
N GLY A 41 2.88 -23.26 2.43
CA GLY A 41 2.93 -22.18 3.43
C GLY A 41 3.44 -20.83 2.90
N ILE A 42 3.43 -20.61 1.58
CA ILE A 42 3.92 -19.42 0.89
C ILE A 42 2.98 -19.05 -0.26
N VAL A 43 2.80 -17.75 -0.49
CA VAL A 43 2.02 -17.20 -1.61
C VAL A 43 2.82 -16.08 -2.26
N PHE A 44 2.95 -16.13 -3.57
CA PHE A 44 3.58 -15.10 -4.41
C PHE A 44 2.50 -14.27 -5.09
N MET A 45 2.66 -12.95 -5.09
CA MET A 45 1.65 -12.03 -5.61
C MET A 45 2.30 -10.89 -6.40
N SER A 46 1.59 -10.42 -7.44
CA SER A 46 2.05 -9.33 -8.29
C SER A 46 0.91 -8.37 -8.62
N SER A 47 1.24 -7.09 -8.80
CA SER A 47 0.36 -6.08 -9.39
C SER A 47 0.38 -6.11 -10.92
N ASN A 48 1.42 -6.72 -11.52
CA ASN A 48 1.61 -6.85 -12.97
C ASN A 48 2.31 -8.18 -13.31
N PRO A 49 1.60 -9.32 -13.26
CA PRO A 49 2.19 -10.65 -13.43
C PRO A 49 2.78 -10.92 -14.82
N GLU A 50 2.42 -10.11 -15.82
CA GLU A 50 3.01 -10.19 -17.17
C GLU A 50 4.48 -9.71 -17.21
N GLU A 51 4.86 -8.82 -16.29
CA GLU A 51 6.21 -8.25 -16.22
C GLU A 51 7.02 -8.79 -15.03
N GLU A 52 6.37 -8.90 -13.86
CA GLU A 52 7.00 -9.35 -12.62
C GLU A 52 6.26 -10.54 -12.02
N HIS A 53 6.96 -11.67 -11.88
CA HIS A 53 6.37 -12.86 -11.26
C HIS A 53 5.84 -12.57 -9.86
N HIS A 54 6.56 -11.79 -9.06
CA HIS A 54 6.11 -11.36 -7.73
C HIS A 54 6.81 -10.11 -7.25
N GLU A 55 6.06 -9.23 -6.65
CA GLU A 55 6.51 -8.04 -5.94
C GLU A 55 6.27 -8.19 -4.44
N PHE A 56 5.31 -9.06 -4.07
CA PHE A 56 4.90 -9.29 -2.69
C PHE A 56 4.80 -10.78 -2.37
N VAL A 57 5.33 -11.18 -1.21
CA VAL A 57 5.34 -12.59 -0.79
C VAL A 57 4.81 -12.71 0.63
N LEU A 58 3.85 -13.59 0.83
CA LEU A 58 3.34 -13.98 2.14
C LEU A 58 3.87 -15.35 2.50
N MET A 59 4.39 -15.52 3.70
CA MET A 59 4.88 -16.80 4.20
C MET A 59 4.31 -17.07 5.60
N LYS A 60 3.79 -18.28 5.81
CA LYS A 60 3.36 -18.74 7.12
C LYS A 60 4.54 -18.84 8.08
N GLY A 61 4.34 -18.47 9.34
CA GLY A 61 5.36 -18.67 10.37
C GLY A 61 5.81 -17.42 11.09
N ARG A 62 4.97 -16.39 11.15
CA ARG A 62 5.17 -15.24 12.05
C ARG A 62 5.17 -15.76 13.49
N ASP A 63 6.28 -15.62 14.20
CA ASP A 63 6.50 -16.16 15.53
C ASP A 63 6.55 -15.09 16.64
N VAL A 64 6.22 -13.84 16.29
CA VAL A 64 6.14 -12.72 17.23
C VAL A 64 4.70 -12.44 17.63
N PRO A 65 4.46 -11.90 18.85
CA PRO A 65 3.10 -11.55 19.27
C PRO A 65 2.35 -10.67 18.27
N GLU A 66 1.04 -10.86 18.19
CA GLU A 66 0.16 -9.99 17.39
C GLU A 66 0.35 -8.52 17.78
N GLY A 67 0.34 -7.61 16.80
CA GLY A 67 0.59 -6.17 17.01
C GLY A 67 2.06 -5.78 17.17
N SER A 68 3.01 -6.74 17.09
CA SER A 68 4.44 -6.43 17.05
C SER A 68 4.78 -5.63 15.78
N LYS A 69 5.52 -4.53 15.98
CA LYS A 69 5.97 -3.66 14.88
C LYS A 69 7.20 -4.26 14.20
N MET A 70 6.98 -5.00 13.10
CA MET A 70 8.05 -5.64 12.32
C MET A 70 8.48 -4.79 11.13
N VAL A 71 7.52 -4.17 10.46
CA VAL A 71 7.72 -3.28 9.32
C VAL A 71 7.08 -1.94 9.66
N GLN A 72 7.75 -0.83 9.30
CA GLN A 72 7.18 0.50 9.58
C GLN A 72 5.97 0.75 8.68
N GLN A 73 6.09 0.46 7.37
CA GLN A 73 5.00 0.46 6.40
C GLN A 73 5.41 -0.28 5.13
N ILE A 74 4.40 -0.74 4.37
CA ILE A 74 4.54 -1.23 3.00
C ILE A 74 3.68 -0.32 2.13
N SER A 75 4.30 0.33 1.13
CA SER A 75 3.64 1.33 0.31
C SER A 75 3.40 0.81 -1.11
N PHE A 76 2.14 0.87 -1.54
CA PHE A 76 1.68 0.52 -2.88
C PHE A 76 1.25 1.80 -3.60
N TYR A 77 1.73 2.02 -4.82
CA TYR A 77 1.31 3.18 -5.59
C TYR A 77 0.18 2.84 -6.57
N VAL A 78 -0.61 3.86 -6.86
CA VAL A 78 -1.61 3.84 -7.91
C VAL A 78 -1.29 4.91 -8.97
N ASN A 79 -1.81 4.73 -10.19
CA ASN A 79 -1.45 5.59 -11.30
C ASN A 79 -2.25 6.90 -11.32
N THR A 80 -3.42 6.95 -10.68
CA THR A 80 -4.30 8.12 -10.70
C THR A 80 -4.85 8.45 -9.30
N LEU A 81 -5.20 9.72 -9.08
CA LEU A 81 -5.88 10.14 -7.86
C LEU A 81 -7.28 9.50 -7.74
N SER A 82 -7.95 9.27 -8.88
CA SER A 82 -9.23 8.56 -8.94
C SER A 82 -9.11 7.13 -8.37
N GLU A 83 -8.05 6.40 -8.73
CA GLU A 83 -7.77 5.05 -8.18
C GLU A 83 -7.54 5.10 -6.67
N LEU A 84 -6.78 6.09 -6.15
CA LEU A 84 -6.60 6.27 -4.71
C LEU A 84 -7.94 6.48 -3.99
N LYS A 85 -8.83 7.29 -4.56
CA LYS A 85 -10.20 7.52 -4.03
C LYS A 85 -11.05 6.25 -4.10
N GLN A 86 -10.91 5.44 -5.15
CA GLN A 86 -11.58 4.14 -5.25
C GLN A 86 -11.08 3.19 -4.16
N PHE A 87 -9.78 3.11 -3.90
CA PHE A 87 -9.23 2.34 -2.78
C PHE A 87 -9.75 2.84 -1.43
N HIS A 88 -9.90 4.16 -1.23
CA HIS A 88 -10.50 4.71 -0.02
C HIS A 88 -11.95 4.22 0.17
N ALA A 89 -12.75 4.20 -0.89
CA ALA A 89 -14.11 3.67 -0.86
C ALA A 89 -14.15 2.16 -0.59
N VAL A 90 -13.27 1.39 -1.23
CA VAL A 90 -13.14 -0.07 -0.99
C VAL A 90 -12.78 -0.33 0.47
N PHE A 91 -11.79 0.37 1.03
CA PHE A 91 -11.37 0.20 2.42
C PHE A 91 -12.50 0.50 3.41
N LYS A 92 -13.30 1.54 3.14
CA LYS A 92 -14.50 1.84 3.96
C LYS A 92 -15.53 0.72 3.89
N ASN A 93 -15.81 0.20 2.69
CA ASN A 93 -16.80 -0.86 2.48
C ASN A 93 -16.36 -2.21 3.09
N GLU A 94 -15.07 -2.50 3.08
CA GLU A 94 -14.45 -3.70 3.65
C GLU A 94 -14.08 -3.53 5.14
N GLU A 95 -14.47 -2.40 5.76
CA GLU A 95 -14.17 -2.08 7.16
C GLU A 95 -12.68 -2.14 7.50
N VAL A 96 -11.82 -1.88 6.51
CA VAL A 96 -10.37 -1.78 6.73
C VAL A 96 -10.07 -0.57 7.61
N ARG A 97 -9.28 -0.74 8.64
CA ARG A 97 -8.93 0.33 9.55
C ARG A 97 -8.01 1.34 8.90
N ILE A 98 -8.57 2.45 8.41
CA ILE A 98 -7.82 3.60 7.93
C ILE A 98 -7.32 4.40 9.13
N GLU A 99 -6.01 4.58 9.25
CA GLU A 99 -5.36 5.33 10.33
C GLU A 99 -5.33 6.83 10.03
N ARG A 100 -5.02 7.18 8.77
CA ARG A 100 -4.97 8.57 8.32
C ARG A 100 -4.92 8.68 6.79
N THR A 101 -5.26 9.87 6.30
CA THR A 101 -5.03 10.32 4.93
C THR A 101 -4.24 11.62 4.95
N ALA A 102 -3.28 11.79 4.04
CA ALA A 102 -2.40 12.94 4.03
C ALA A 102 -2.01 13.38 2.62
N SER A 103 -1.82 14.68 2.45
CA SER A 103 -1.11 15.26 1.30
C SER A 103 0.33 15.57 1.72
N HIS A 104 1.27 15.03 0.97
CA HIS A 104 2.68 15.42 1.03
C HIS A 104 3.01 16.49 -0.03
N GLY A 105 2.00 17.02 -0.71
CA GLY A 105 2.14 17.90 -1.86
C GLY A 105 2.59 17.14 -3.11
N ASN A 106 3.72 16.44 -3.06
CA ASN A 106 4.23 15.59 -4.15
C ASN A 106 3.51 14.22 -4.24
N ALA A 107 2.72 13.85 -3.23
CA ALA A 107 1.89 12.64 -3.21
C ALA A 107 0.68 12.82 -2.28
N PHE A 108 -0.38 12.04 -2.52
CA PHE A 108 -1.46 11.77 -1.57
C PHE A 108 -1.32 10.35 -1.08
N GLY A 109 -1.39 10.14 0.25
CA GLY A 109 -1.29 8.84 0.89
C GLY A 109 -2.50 8.52 1.77
N MET A 110 -2.92 7.26 1.74
CA MET A 110 -3.86 6.67 2.68
C MET A 110 -3.15 5.57 3.44
N TYR A 111 -3.10 5.68 4.76
CA TYR A 111 -2.44 4.74 5.66
C TYR A 111 -3.50 3.91 6.38
N ALA A 112 -3.35 2.60 6.33
CA ALA A 112 -4.30 1.66 6.90
C ALA A 112 -3.58 0.47 7.53
N LEU A 113 -4.32 -0.40 8.22
CA LEU A 113 -3.79 -1.64 8.76
C LEU A 113 -4.30 -2.82 7.94
N ASP A 114 -3.39 -3.73 7.60
CA ASP A 114 -3.76 -5.04 7.09
C ASP A 114 -4.38 -5.91 8.21
N PRO A 115 -4.92 -7.10 7.91
CA PRO A 115 -5.59 -7.94 8.90
C PRO A 115 -4.71 -8.41 10.07
N GLU A 116 -3.40 -8.31 9.97
CA GLU A 116 -2.45 -8.64 11.05
C GLU A 116 -1.80 -7.41 11.69
N GLY A 117 -2.32 -6.21 11.38
CA GLY A 117 -1.90 -4.94 11.96
C GLY A 117 -0.60 -4.37 11.39
N ASN A 118 -0.12 -4.85 10.24
CA ASN A 118 0.97 -4.17 9.56
C ASN A 118 0.45 -2.90 8.90
N THR A 119 1.21 -1.80 8.99
CA THR A 119 0.84 -0.57 8.30
C THR A 119 1.08 -0.73 6.80
N ILE A 120 0.04 -0.45 6.02
CA ILE A 120 0.11 -0.32 4.57
C ILE A 120 -0.23 1.10 4.16
N GLU A 121 0.38 1.54 3.08
CA GLU A 121 0.05 2.81 2.44
C GLU A 121 -0.37 2.54 1.01
N VAL A 122 -1.49 3.16 0.59
CA VAL A 122 -1.83 3.30 -0.84
C VAL A 122 -1.65 4.77 -1.18
N TYR A 123 -0.84 5.07 -2.23
CA TYR A 123 -0.52 6.45 -2.55
C TYR A 123 -0.51 6.75 -4.04
N TYR A 124 -0.79 8.01 -4.37
CA TYR A 124 -0.71 8.58 -5.72
C TYR A 124 0.33 9.71 -5.75
N ARG A 125 1.20 9.71 -6.76
CA ARG A 125 2.22 10.75 -6.97
C ARG A 125 1.64 11.88 -7.82
N THR A 126 1.62 13.11 -7.28
CA THR A 126 1.15 14.29 -8.02
C THR A 126 2.16 14.79 -9.06
N GLY A 127 3.44 14.49 -8.85
CA GLY A 127 4.54 15.07 -9.64
C GLY A 127 4.86 16.53 -9.29
N PHE A 128 4.19 17.14 -8.30
CA PHE A 128 4.43 18.53 -7.92
C PHE A 128 5.75 18.69 -7.15
N PRO A 129 6.54 19.75 -7.44
CA PRO A 129 7.84 19.97 -6.82
C PRO A 129 7.70 20.61 -5.42
N VAL A 130 6.98 19.93 -4.53
CA VAL A 130 6.79 20.39 -3.15
C VAL A 130 7.95 19.93 -2.28
N PRO A 131 8.66 20.86 -1.59
CA PRO A 131 9.72 20.51 -0.67
C PRO A 131 9.24 19.61 0.47
N GLN A 132 10.11 18.68 0.89
CA GLN A 132 9.83 17.80 2.01
C GLN A 132 10.66 18.21 3.25
N PRO A 133 10.16 17.98 4.47
CA PRO A 133 8.91 17.27 4.80
C PRO A 133 7.65 18.14 4.62
N CYS A 134 6.60 17.56 4.07
CA CYS A 134 5.26 18.15 3.98
C CYS A 134 4.23 17.06 4.30
N ALA A 135 3.28 17.35 5.21
CA ALA A 135 2.22 16.41 5.57
C ALA A 135 1.00 17.17 6.10
N ASP A 136 0.01 17.39 5.26
CA ASP A 136 -1.26 18.01 5.62
C ASP A 136 -2.37 16.94 5.62
N PRO A 137 -3.28 16.92 6.60
CA PRO A 137 -4.45 16.06 6.55
C PRO A 137 -5.33 16.42 5.35
N VAL A 138 -5.90 15.40 4.69
CA VAL A 138 -6.82 15.56 3.57
C VAL A 138 -8.03 14.66 3.76
N ASN A 139 -9.17 15.05 3.14
CA ASN A 139 -10.31 14.17 3.00
C ASN A 139 -10.38 13.66 1.56
N LEU A 140 -10.11 12.37 1.34
CA LEU A 140 -10.14 11.78 0.00
C LEU A 140 -11.57 11.72 -0.61
N GLU A 141 -12.61 12.11 0.12
CA GLU A 141 -13.96 12.27 -0.42
C GLU A 141 -14.14 13.60 -1.18
N ASP A 142 -13.27 14.59 -0.92
CA ASP A 142 -13.31 15.89 -1.60
C ASP A 142 -13.09 15.76 -3.10
N ALA A 143 -13.50 16.77 -3.87
CA ALA A 143 -13.28 16.81 -5.31
C ALA A 143 -11.77 16.76 -5.64
N GLU A 144 -11.39 16.05 -6.70
CA GLU A 144 -9.99 15.91 -7.10
C GLU A 144 -9.32 17.26 -7.35
N GLU A 145 -10.02 18.19 -7.99
CA GLU A 145 -9.53 19.55 -8.25
C GLU A 145 -9.17 20.26 -6.93
N SER A 146 -10.03 20.17 -5.91
CA SER A 146 -9.78 20.74 -4.59
C SER A 146 -8.54 20.14 -3.93
N LEU A 147 -8.40 18.81 -3.99
CA LEU A 147 -7.22 18.12 -3.46
C LEU A 147 -5.94 18.56 -4.18
N LEU A 148 -5.96 18.60 -5.51
CA LEU A 148 -4.83 19.03 -6.31
C LEU A 148 -4.45 20.50 -6.06
N ASP A 149 -5.44 21.39 -5.89
CA ASP A 149 -5.19 22.80 -5.57
C ASP A 149 -4.57 22.97 -4.17
N GLN A 150 -5.04 22.20 -3.18
CA GLN A 150 -4.40 22.14 -1.86
C GLN A 150 -2.93 21.73 -1.98
N ALA A 151 -2.63 20.68 -2.74
CA ALA A 151 -1.27 20.22 -2.94
C ALA A 151 -0.40 21.27 -3.69
N ARG A 152 -0.95 21.90 -4.76
CA ARG A 152 -0.26 22.96 -5.52
C ARG A 152 0.06 24.19 -4.67
N SER A 153 -0.79 24.53 -3.70
CA SER A 153 -0.56 25.66 -2.81
C SER A 153 0.71 25.55 -1.97
N ARG A 154 1.30 24.35 -1.91
CA ARG A 154 2.57 24.07 -1.21
C ARG A 154 3.81 24.21 -2.10
N ILE A 155 3.63 24.49 -3.40
CA ILE A 155 4.76 24.79 -4.30
C ILE A 155 5.28 26.19 -3.95
N PRO A 156 6.58 26.33 -3.66
CA PRO A 156 7.19 27.65 -3.42
C PRO A 156 7.04 28.58 -4.65
N ALA A 157 6.89 29.86 -4.39
CA ALA A 157 6.83 30.91 -5.43
C ALA A 157 8.17 31.05 -6.16
#